data_9b58d41e4b65bab5ce292599e5bf9dc8
#
_entry.id   9b58d41e4b65bab5ce292599e5bf9dc8
#
_cell.length_a   1.000
_cell.length_b   1.000
_cell.length_c   1.000
_cell.angle_alpha   90.00
_cell.angle_beta   90.00
_cell.angle_gamma   90.00
#
_symmetry.space_group_name_H-M   'P 1'
#
loop_
_entity.id
_entity.type
_entity.pdbx_description
1 polymer ?
#
loop_
_entity_poly.entity_id
_entity_poly.type
_entity_poly.pdbx_seq_one_letter_code
_entity_poly.pdbx_strand_id
1 'polypeptide(L)'
;MPPEKILVGWTTVSSTEIANDLAAGLVAARLAACVAVDGPVTSHYVWEGRQECAPEWRLWVKFPADRADEILAWLRERHPYAVPQWIAVEAAAVAQPYREWIVANTRGALPAKKQEP
;
A
#
# COMPACT_ATOMS: atom_id res chain seq x y z
N MET A 1 -9.24 25.60 -3.00
CA MET A 1 -8.79 24.45 -2.19
C MET A 1 -7.47 23.95 -2.70
N PRO A 2 -6.50 23.73 -1.85
CA PRO A 2 -5.27 23.11 -2.31
C PRO A 2 -5.54 21.70 -2.84
N PRO A 3 -4.72 21.23 -3.79
CA PRO A 3 -4.90 19.86 -4.28
C PRO A 3 -4.59 18.86 -3.17
N GLU A 4 -5.25 17.69 -3.27
CA GLU A 4 -5.03 16.61 -2.33
C GLU A 4 -3.56 16.16 -2.37
N LYS A 5 -2.97 15.96 -1.20
CA LYS A 5 -1.62 15.43 -1.10
C LYS A 5 -1.62 13.94 -1.41
N ILE A 6 -0.63 13.52 -2.18
CA ILE A 6 -0.45 12.12 -2.54
C ILE A 6 0.76 11.58 -1.77
N LEU A 7 0.57 10.41 -1.18
CA LEU A 7 1.61 9.73 -0.43
C LEU A 7 2.00 8.44 -1.13
N VAL A 8 3.25 8.04 -0.92
CA VAL A 8 3.75 6.72 -1.29
C VAL A 8 4.16 6.04 0.01
N GLY A 9 3.59 4.88 0.28
CA GLY A 9 3.89 4.11 1.47
C GLY A 9 4.52 2.78 1.13
N TRP A 10 5.29 2.23 2.07
CA TRP A 10 5.95 0.94 1.89
C TRP A 10 5.65 0.00 3.05
N THR A 11 5.44 -1.26 2.71
CA THR A 11 5.47 -2.37 3.63
C THR A 11 6.16 -3.55 2.97
N THR A 12 6.67 -4.48 3.76
CA THR A 12 7.34 -5.68 3.27
C THR A 12 6.73 -6.92 3.89
N VAL A 13 6.73 -8.02 3.14
CA VAL A 13 6.21 -9.31 3.57
C VAL A 13 7.12 -10.43 3.07
N SER A 14 6.91 -11.64 3.59
CA SER A 14 7.82 -12.77 3.39
C SER A 14 7.56 -13.60 2.12
N SER A 15 6.50 -13.32 1.39
CA SER A 15 6.21 -14.05 0.15
C SER A 15 5.50 -13.18 -0.87
N THR A 16 5.62 -13.57 -2.14
CA THR A 16 4.94 -12.88 -3.22
C THR A 16 3.43 -13.05 -3.15
N GLU A 17 2.95 -14.19 -2.66
CA GLU A 17 1.52 -14.47 -2.50
C GLU A 17 0.89 -13.51 -1.49
N ILE A 18 1.53 -13.35 -0.33
CA ILE A 18 1.06 -12.41 0.70
C ILE A 18 1.08 -10.99 0.16
N ALA A 19 2.16 -10.61 -0.54
CA ALA A 19 2.28 -9.28 -1.12
C ALA A 19 1.13 -8.99 -2.10
N ASN A 20 0.85 -9.92 -2.99
CA ASN A 20 -0.22 -9.74 -3.98
C ASN A 20 -1.61 -9.73 -3.33
N ASP A 21 -1.83 -10.54 -2.30
CA ASP A 21 -3.10 -10.53 -1.57
C ASP A 21 -3.34 -9.19 -0.88
N LEU A 22 -2.33 -8.65 -0.20
CA LEU A 22 -2.44 -7.34 0.43
C LEU A 22 -2.64 -6.23 -0.62
N ALA A 23 -1.89 -6.28 -1.71
CA ALA A 23 -1.99 -5.28 -2.78
C ALA A 23 -3.40 -5.28 -3.39
N ALA A 24 -3.92 -6.44 -3.74
CA ALA A 24 -5.27 -6.56 -4.30
C ALA A 24 -6.34 -6.09 -3.31
N GLY A 25 -6.16 -6.42 -2.03
CA GLY A 25 -7.09 -6.02 -0.98
C GLY A 25 -7.14 -4.51 -0.76
N LEU A 26 -6.00 -3.84 -0.77
CA LEU A 26 -5.93 -2.38 -0.63
C LEU A 26 -6.65 -1.66 -1.77
N VAL A 27 -6.47 -2.16 -2.99
CA VAL A 27 -7.12 -1.57 -4.17
C VAL A 27 -8.62 -1.87 -4.15
N ALA A 28 -9.01 -3.09 -3.82
CA ALA A 28 -10.43 -3.48 -3.74
C ALA A 28 -11.17 -2.67 -2.68
N ALA A 29 -10.52 -2.36 -1.57
CA ALA A 29 -11.10 -1.55 -0.49
C ALA A 29 -11.12 -0.05 -0.81
N ARG A 30 -10.59 0.37 -1.95
CA ARG A 30 -10.50 1.78 -2.36
C ARG A 30 -9.64 2.63 -1.41
N LEU A 31 -8.72 1.99 -0.71
CA LEU A 31 -7.78 2.68 0.16
C LEU A 31 -6.56 3.19 -0.61
N ALA A 32 -6.17 2.46 -1.63
CA ALA A 32 -5.09 2.86 -2.53
C ALA A 32 -5.55 2.73 -3.98
N ALA A 33 -5.05 3.59 -4.84
CA ALA A 33 -5.39 3.55 -6.26
C ALA A 33 -4.48 2.60 -7.04
N CYS A 34 -3.24 2.48 -6.58
CA CYS A 34 -2.23 1.66 -7.23
C CYS A 34 -1.30 1.09 -6.16
N VAL A 35 -1.03 -0.21 -6.26
CA VAL A 35 -0.03 -0.87 -5.42
C VAL A 35 0.87 -1.68 -6.34
N ALA A 36 2.15 -1.34 -6.37
CA ALA A 36 3.15 -2.11 -7.10
C ALA A 36 3.86 -3.05 -6.13
N VAL A 37 4.17 -4.24 -6.60
CA VAL A 37 4.90 -5.24 -5.82
C VAL A 37 6.22 -5.52 -6.51
N ASP A 38 7.31 -5.45 -5.76
CA ASP A 38 8.63 -5.85 -6.25
C ASP A 38 9.33 -6.74 -5.23
N GLY A 39 10.32 -7.47 -5.71
CA GLY A 39 11.12 -8.36 -4.88
C GLY A 39 11.62 -9.57 -5.67
N PRO A 40 12.36 -10.45 -5.00
CA PRO A 40 12.74 -10.31 -3.59
C PRO A 40 13.80 -9.23 -3.38
N VAL A 41 13.70 -8.55 -2.26
CA VAL A 41 14.76 -7.67 -1.75
C VAL A 41 15.38 -8.35 -0.55
N THR A 42 16.67 -8.11 -0.30
CA THR A 42 17.33 -8.65 0.89
C THR A 42 17.23 -7.61 1.99
N SER A 43 16.49 -7.93 3.04
CA SER A 43 16.33 -7.04 4.19
C SER A 43 17.29 -7.45 5.30
N HIS A 44 18.02 -6.47 5.84
CA HIS A 44 18.89 -6.65 7.00
C HIS A 44 18.27 -5.84 8.14
N TYR A 45 18.05 -6.48 9.29
CA TYR A 45 17.34 -5.83 10.40
C TYR A 45 17.75 -6.46 11.73
N VAL A 46 17.36 -5.81 12.81
CA VAL A 46 17.53 -6.35 14.16
C VAL A 46 16.17 -6.77 14.69
N TRP A 47 16.07 -7.99 15.15
CA TRP A 47 14.86 -8.52 15.77
C TRP A 47 15.25 -9.26 17.05
N GLU A 48 14.62 -8.88 18.19
CA GLU A 48 14.87 -9.48 19.48
C GLU A 48 16.38 -9.53 19.86
N GLY A 49 17.08 -8.43 19.57
CA GLY A 49 18.50 -8.30 19.88
C GLY A 49 19.43 -9.02 18.92
N ARG A 50 18.91 -9.62 17.85
CA ARG A 50 19.71 -10.36 16.88
C ARG A 50 19.70 -9.66 15.52
N GLN A 51 20.84 -9.71 14.85
CA GLN A 51 20.91 -9.27 13.47
C GLN A 51 20.38 -10.37 12.57
N GLU A 52 19.41 -10.01 11.74
CA GLU A 52 18.73 -10.93 10.83
C GLU A 52 18.88 -10.48 9.40
N CYS A 53 18.71 -11.42 8.48
CA CYS A 53 18.72 -11.16 7.04
C CYS A 53 17.70 -12.10 6.38
N ALA A 54 16.80 -11.56 5.58
CA ALA A 54 15.78 -12.36 4.95
C ALA A 54 15.36 -11.76 3.60
N PRO A 55 14.92 -12.62 2.65
CA PRO A 55 14.27 -12.11 1.45
C PRO A 55 12.88 -11.61 1.79
N GLU A 56 12.52 -10.48 1.21
CA GLU A 56 11.18 -9.91 1.37
C GLU A 56 10.67 -9.38 0.04
N TRP A 57 9.34 -9.25 -0.05
CA TRP A 57 8.66 -8.61 -1.16
C TRP A 57 8.07 -7.30 -0.66
N ARG A 58 8.18 -6.26 -1.48
CA ARG A 58 7.88 -4.90 -1.07
C ARG A 58 6.67 -4.38 -1.84
N LEU A 59 5.75 -3.75 -1.11
CA LEU A 59 4.62 -3.06 -1.68
C LEU A 59 4.89 -1.57 -1.71
N TRP A 60 4.58 -0.94 -2.85
CA TRP A 60 4.60 0.50 -3.04
C TRP A 60 3.14 0.94 -3.15
N VAL A 61 2.64 1.59 -2.12
CA VAL A 61 1.22 1.93 -1.99
C VAL A 61 1.05 3.41 -2.30
N LYS A 62 0.23 3.75 -3.30
CA LYS A 62 0.00 5.14 -3.70
C LYS A 62 -1.42 5.52 -3.38
N PHE A 63 -1.58 6.58 -2.58
CA PHE A 63 -2.87 6.93 -2.00
C PHE A 63 -2.92 8.41 -1.63
N PRO A 64 -4.13 9.00 -1.54
CA PRO A 64 -4.26 10.36 -1.04
C PRO A 64 -4.11 10.38 0.47
N ALA A 65 -3.59 11.48 1.00
CA ALA A 65 -3.27 11.63 2.42
C ALA A 65 -4.44 11.28 3.35
N ASP A 66 -5.67 11.54 2.93
CA ASP A 66 -6.85 11.30 3.75
C ASP A 66 -7.20 9.81 3.95
N ARG A 67 -6.48 8.90 3.29
CA ARG A 67 -6.63 7.46 3.48
C ARG A 67 -5.56 6.85 4.40
N ALA A 68 -4.62 7.66 4.87
CA ALA A 68 -3.47 7.15 5.63
C ALA A 68 -3.86 6.35 6.88
N ASP A 69 -4.78 6.89 7.69
CA ASP A 69 -5.19 6.23 8.93
C ASP A 69 -5.95 4.93 8.67
N GLU A 70 -6.81 4.93 7.65
CA GLU A 70 -7.56 3.74 7.27
C GLU A 70 -6.66 2.63 6.75
N ILE A 71 -5.61 3.00 5.98
CA ILE A 71 -4.63 2.04 5.48
C ILE A 71 -3.89 1.39 6.65
N LEU A 72 -3.44 2.20 7.62
CA LEU A 72 -2.73 1.67 8.78
C LEU A 72 -3.60 0.70 9.57
N ALA A 73 -4.86 1.04 9.80
CA ALA A 73 -5.80 0.17 10.49
C ALA A 73 -6.03 -1.14 9.72
N TRP A 74 -6.19 -1.03 8.40
CA TRP A 74 -6.38 -2.19 7.54
C TRP A 74 -5.17 -3.13 7.56
N LEU A 75 -3.97 -2.57 7.51
CA LEU A 75 -2.72 -3.35 7.57
C LEU A 75 -2.54 -4.04 8.92
N ARG A 76 -2.86 -3.37 10.03
CA ARG A 76 -2.77 -3.97 11.36
C ARG A 76 -3.61 -5.23 11.50
N GLU A 77 -4.75 -5.28 10.85
CA GLU A 77 -5.62 -6.46 10.91
C GLU A 77 -5.14 -7.60 10.03
N ARG A 78 -4.40 -7.31 8.96
CA ARG A 78 -4.12 -8.29 7.90
C ARG A 78 -2.65 -8.62 7.72
N HIS A 79 -1.75 -7.76 8.18
CA HIS A 79 -0.32 -8.00 8.02
C HIS A 79 0.14 -9.13 8.92
N PRO A 80 0.92 -10.11 8.40
CA PRO A 80 1.31 -11.27 9.20
C PRO A 80 2.37 -11.02 10.27
N TYR A 81 3.09 -9.88 10.18
CA TYR A 81 4.17 -9.59 11.13
C TYR A 81 3.63 -8.98 12.42
N ALA A 82 4.29 -9.28 13.56
CA ALA A 82 3.98 -8.67 14.85
C ALA A 82 4.22 -7.16 14.80
N VAL A 83 5.29 -6.72 14.16
CA VAL A 83 5.63 -5.32 13.96
C VAL A 83 5.83 -5.08 12.47
N PRO A 84 4.75 -4.78 11.72
CA PRO A 84 4.90 -4.57 10.29
C PRO A 84 5.59 -3.25 9.98
N GLN A 85 6.41 -3.24 8.93
CA GLN A 85 6.90 -2.00 8.37
C GLN A 85 5.73 -1.22 7.80
N TRP A 86 5.62 0.03 8.17
CA TRP A 86 4.77 0.97 7.48
C TRP A 86 5.38 2.35 7.59
N ILE A 87 5.76 2.89 6.47
CA ILE A 87 6.29 4.25 6.37
C ILE A 87 5.76 4.85 5.08
N ALA A 88 5.37 6.11 5.15
CA ALA A 88 4.87 6.81 3.98
C ALA A 88 5.50 8.19 3.89
N VAL A 89 5.73 8.63 2.67
CA VAL A 89 6.27 9.95 2.38
C VAL A 89 5.33 10.69 1.44
N GLU A 90 5.31 12.01 1.56
CA GLU A 90 4.54 12.85 0.65
C GLU A 90 5.31 13.00 -0.66
N ALA A 91 4.64 12.81 -1.78
CA ALA A 91 5.22 13.04 -3.08
C ALA A 91 5.31 14.54 -3.34
N ALA A 92 6.53 15.05 -3.51
CA ALA A 92 6.77 16.48 -3.75
C ALA A 92 6.21 16.96 -5.10
N ALA A 93 6.14 16.07 -6.08
CA ALA A 93 5.61 16.37 -7.41
C ALA A 93 4.81 15.19 -7.92
N VAL A 94 3.64 15.45 -8.47
CA VAL A 94 2.76 14.44 -9.05
C VAL A 94 2.15 15.05 -10.31
N ALA A 95 2.20 14.30 -11.41
CA ALA A 95 1.54 14.75 -12.63
C ALA A 95 0.04 14.92 -12.37
N GLN A 96 -0.54 16.03 -12.80
CA GLN A 96 -1.93 16.36 -12.51
C GLN A 96 -2.92 15.27 -12.93
N PRO A 97 -2.83 14.68 -14.13
CA PRO A 97 -3.76 13.60 -14.50
C PRO A 97 -3.65 12.38 -13.58
N TYR A 98 -2.44 12.06 -13.13
CA TYR A 98 -2.23 10.93 -12.22
C TYR A 98 -2.79 11.22 -10.83
N ARG A 99 -2.60 12.42 -10.31
CA ARG A 99 -3.20 12.86 -9.04
C ARG A 99 -4.72 12.71 -9.07
N GLU A 100 -5.35 13.22 -10.11
CA GLU A 100 -6.79 13.13 -10.28
C GLU A 100 -7.26 11.69 -10.32
N TRP A 101 -6.52 10.83 -11.02
CA TRP A 101 -6.82 9.42 -11.12
C TRP A 101 -6.72 8.73 -9.75
N ILE A 102 -5.67 9.01 -8.98
CA ILE A 102 -5.50 8.45 -7.62
C ILE A 102 -6.68 8.86 -6.73
N VAL A 103 -7.02 10.13 -6.71
CA VAL A 103 -8.11 10.64 -5.87
C VAL A 103 -9.44 10.00 -6.28
N ALA A 104 -9.74 9.97 -7.59
CA ALA A 104 -11.00 9.42 -8.10
C ALA A 104 -11.16 7.94 -7.76
N ASN A 105 -10.08 7.18 -7.70
CA ASN A 105 -10.14 5.74 -7.48
C ASN A 105 -9.95 5.33 -6.01
N THR A 106 -9.98 6.29 -5.10
CA THR A 106 -9.95 6.05 -3.66
C THR A 106 -11.15 6.69 -2.97
N ARG A 107 -12.27 6.78 -3.68
CA ARG A 107 -13.53 7.35 -3.17
C ARG A 107 -14.65 6.33 -3.35
N GLY A 108 -15.46 6.20 -2.31
CA GLY A 108 -16.62 5.32 -2.33
C GLY A 108 -16.28 3.85 -2.49
N ALA A 109 -17.29 3.04 -2.68
CA ALA A 109 -17.13 1.61 -2.97
C ALA A 109 -16.97 1.40 -4.46
N LEU A 110 -16.32 0.31 -4.85
CA LEU A 110 -16.28 -0.10 -6.25
C LEU A 110 -17.70 -0.37 -6.74
N PRO A 111 -18.04 0.01 -7.98
CA PRO A 111 -19.32 -0.37 -8.53
C PRO A 111 -19.46 -1.88 -8.59
N ALA A 112 -20.70 -2.36 -8.46
CA ALA A 112 -20.98 -3.77 -8.60
C ALA A 112 -20.47 -4.26 -9.96
N LYS A 113 -19.85 -5.45 -9.94
CA LYS A 113 -19.38 -6.06 -11.18
C LYS A 113 -20.57 -6.27 -12.10
N LYS A 114 -20.45 -5.76 -13.34
CA LYS A 114 -21.50 -5.97 -14.32
C LYS A 114 -21.63 -7.46 -14.59
N GLN A 115 -22.85 -7.96 -14.57
CA GLN A 115 -23.09 -9.32 -15.01
C GLN A 115 -22.84 -9.38 -16.52
N GLU A 116 -22.04 -10.35 -16.89
CA GLU A 116 -21.83 -10.62 -18.31
C GLU A 116 -23.16 -11.10 -18.91
N PRO A 117 -23.52 -10.62 -20.09
CA PRO A 117 -24.72 -11.15 -20.76
C PRO A 117 -24.57 -12.61 -21.15
#